data_faeddfdb2cd6d67e8385e8e3e1467cfa
#
_entry.id   faeddfdb2cd6d67e8385e8e3e1467cfa
#
_cell.length_a   1.000
_cell.length_b   1.000
_cell.length_c   1.000
_cell.angle_alpha   90.00
_cell.angle_beta   90.00
_cell.angle_gamma   90.00
#
_symmetry.space_group_name_H-M   'P 1'
#
loop_
_entity.id
_entity.type
_entity.pdbx_description
1 polymer ?
#
loop_
_entity_poly.entity_id
_entity_poly.type
_entity_poly.pdbx_seq_one_letter_code
_entity_poly.pdbx_strand_id
1 'polypeptide(L)'
;HKIAKWAKENTKSNYDCVIGVSGGKDSTKQAITARDKLGLRCLLVNFQPEGITEIGSKNIENLKNQGFDVMSIRPNPKIMKLLIKHDFFKWLNPVKATEFALWSSTYIICDSFNIPLIIQGENPGLTLGASLTGVGTDSNCLNAEKLETLSTGWKDYLEIEGVEEKDLFLLHYDRKSLESKNVKGIWLNYFLKEWSNFESAKFSEKFGFESRPLSTDPNSIGTYVAEGSHPGTYFQLDTDLTQVNQLLKFIKFGFGQCMDHACYDILEGLLSRDEAIELVKKYDGKCSSNYIEKFCNYISITTEEFWNTAEKFRGNMWQKDDNNEWKNSVWELLK
;
A
#
# COMPACT_ATOMS: atom_id res chain seq x y z
N HIS A 1 -10.80 -23.51 0.88
CA HIS A 1 -11.88 -24.14 1.65
C HIS A 1 -11.42 -24.72 3.00
N LYS A 2 -10.26 -25.42 3.11
CA LYS A 2 -9.78 -26.00 4.39
C LYS A 2 -9.64 -24.95 5.50
N ILE A 3 -8.99 -23.81 5.22
CA ILE A 3 -8.80 -22.74 6.20
C ILE A 3 -10.12 -22.09 6.63
N ALA A 4 -11.08 -21.94 5.69
CA ALA A 4 -12.39 -21.42 5.98
C ALA A 4 -13.20 -22.33 6.93
N LYS A 5 -13.15 -23.65 6.68
CA LYS A 5 -13.74 -24.63 7.60
C LYS A 5 -13.12 -24.53 8.98
N TRP A 6 -11.77 -24.52 9.04
CA TRP A 6 -11.04 -24.40 10.30
C TRP A 6 -11.43 -23.11 11.06
N ALA A 7 -11.53 -21.96 10.38
CA ALA A 7 -11.91 -20.69 11.00
C ALA A 7 -13.30 -20.77 11.66
N LYS A 8 -14.30 -21.32 10.95
CA LYS A 8 -15.65 -21.51 11.47
C LYS A 8 -15.70 -22.43 12.69
N GLU A 9 -14.87 -23.48 12.71
CA GLU A 9 -14.79 -24.44 13.81
C GLU A 9 -14.04 -23.88 15.04
N ASN A 10 -13.19 -22.89 14.86
CA ASN A 10 -12.35 -22.32 15.91
C ASN A 10 -12.75 -20.93 16.37
N THR A 11 -13.76 -20.31 15.72
CA THR A 11 -14.19 -18.96 16.13
C THR A 11 -14.89 -18.98 17.49
N LYS A 12 -14.50 -18.03 18.33
CA LYS A 12 -15.14 -17.68 19.60
C LYS A 12 -15.77 -16.27 19.52
N SER A 13 -15.76 -15.69 18.34
CA SER A 13 -16.25 -14.34 18.01
C SER A 13 -17.51 -14.43 17.15
N ASN A 14 -18.13 -13.28 16.90
CA ASN A 14 -19.18 -13.15 15.89
C ASN A 14 -18.66 -13.22 14.45
N TYR A 15 -17.33 -13.19 14.25
CA TYR A 15 -16.65 -13.20 12.98
C TYR A 15 -15.72 -14.40 12.85
N ASP A 16 -15.63 -14.95 11.65
CA ASP A 16 -14.74 -16.07 11.33
C ASP A 16 -13.35 -15.56 10.91
N CYS A 17 -13.29 -14.36 10.35
CA CYS A 17 -12.04 -13.73 9.95
C CYS A 17 -12.09 -12.20 10.05
N VAL A 18 -10.90 -11.60 10.13
CA VAL A 18 -10.66 -10.17 9.95
C VAL A 18 -9.89 -9.95 8.68
N ILE A 19 -10.22 -8.88 7.93
CA ILE A 19 -9.63 -8.54 6.66
C ILE A 19 -9.20 -7.09 6.65
N GLY A 20 -7.92 -6.80 6.38
CA GLY A 20 -7.45 -5.44 6.15
C GLY A 20 -7.93 -4.91 4.81
N VAL A 21 -8.53 -3.72 4.79
CA VAL A 21 -9.07 -3.10 3.57
C VAL A 21 -8.66 -1.63 3.46
N SER A 22 -8.17 -1.24 2.29
CA SER A 22 -7.91 0.17 1.93
C SER A 22 -9.01 0.78 1.04
N GLY A 23 -9.99 -0.01 0.65
CA GLY A 23 -10.96 0.36 -0.40
C GLY A 23 -10.43 0.18 -1.81
N GLY A 24 -9.23 -0.38 -1.98
CA GLY A 24 -8.66 -0.71 -3.28
C GLY A 24 -9.27 -1.96 -3.91
N LYS A 25 -8.99 -2.17 -5.19
CA LYS A 25 -9.50 -3.30 -5.99
C LYS A 25 -9.21 -4.68 -5.38
N ASP A 26 -8.00 -4.86 -4.87
CA ASP A 26 -7.56 -6.16 -4.34
C ASP A 26 -8.23 -6.49 -3.01
N SER A 27 -8.30 -5.53 -2.09
CA SER A 27 -9.00 -5.71 -0.82
C SER A 27 -10.51 -5.90 -1.00
N THR A 28 -11.12 -5.23 -1.98
CA THR A 28 -12.54 -5.43 -2.34
C THR A 28 -12.77 -6.86 -2.87
N LYS A 29 -11.97 -7.30 -3.85
CA LYS A 29 -12.05 -8.68 -4.39
C LYS A 29 -11.87 -9.71 -3.30
N GLN A 30 -10.95 -9.48 -2.40
CA GLN A 30 -10.65 -10.38 -1.29
C GLN A 30 -11.83 -10.48 -0.30
N ALA A 31 -12.39 -9.35 0.13
CA ALA A 31 -13.53 -9.33 1.06
C ALA A 31 -14.73 -10.07 0.45
N ILE A 32 -15.08 -9.75 -0.79
CA ILE A 32 -16.17 -10.42 -1.52
C ILE A 32 -15.89 -11.93 -1.68
N THR A 33 -14.67 -12.30 -2.04
CA THR A 33 -14.29 -13.72 -2.19
C THR A 33 -14.38 -14.46 -0.85
N ALA A 34 -13.92 -13.86 0.26
CA ALA A 34 -13.98 -14.47 1.57
C ALA A 34 -15.45 -14.69 2.03
N ARG A 35 -16.33 -13.72 1.79
CA ARG A 35 -17.73 -13.84 2.12
C ARG A 35 -18.47 -14.80 1.17
N ASP A 36 -18.41 -14.57 -0.13
CA ASP A 36 -19.32 -15.22 -1.09
C ASP A 36 -18.82 -16.61 -1.53
N LYS A 37 -17.50 -16.80 -1.69
CA LYS A 37 -16.94 -18.10 -2.09
C LYS A 37 -16.54 -18.98 -0.92
N LEU A 38 -16.08 -18.39 0.18
CA LEU A 38 -15.63 -19.14 1.36
C LEU A 38 -16.70 -19.19 2.45
N GLY A 39 -17.75 -18.36 2.34
CA GLY A 39 -18.87 -18.30 3.28
C GLY A 39 -18.47 -17.86 4.67
N LEU A 40 -17.45 -17.00 4.78
CA LEU A 40 -16.94 -16.49 6.05
C LEU A 40 -17.73 -15.26 6.50
N ARG A 41 -17.93 -15.13 7.82
CA ARG A 41 -18.38 -13.90 8.45
C ARG A 41 -17.16 -13.01 8.65
N CYS A 42 -17.06 -11.94 7.86
CA CYS A 42 -15.89 -11.10 7.78
C CYS A 42 -16.09 -9.79 8.56
N LEU A 43 -15.14 -9.43 9.42
CA LEU A 43 -14.97 -8.08 9.92
C LEU A 43 -13.89 -7.38 9.08
N LEU A 44 -14.22 -6.26 8.45
CA LEU A 44 -13.25 -5.48 7.70
C LEU A 44 -12.61 -4.42 8.61
N VAL A 45 -11.30 -4.25 8.48
CA VAL A 45 -10.55 -3.22 9.21
C VAL A 45 -9.93 -2.26 8.20
N ASN A 46 -10.36 -1.01 8.26
CA ASN A 46 -9.85 0.07 7.45
C ASN A 46 -8.94 0.97 8.28
N PHE A 47 -7.66 1.02 7.93
CA PHE A 47 -6.79 2.07 8.40
C PHE A 47 -7.04 3.34 7.58
N GLN A 48 -7.29 4.47 8.26
CA GLN A 48 -7.50 5.77 7.62
C GLN A 48 -6.18 6.54 7.57
N PRO A 49 -5.51 6.61 6.41
CA PRO A 49 -4.27 7.37 6.25
C PRO A 49 -4.52 8.87 6.30
N GLU A 50 -3.46 9.64 6.49
CA GLU A 50 -3.50 11.08 6.25
C GLU A 50 -3.66 11.36 4.74
N GLY A 51 -4.33 12.48 4.42
CA GLY A 51 -4.59 12.84 3.02
C GLY A 51 -5.53 11.88 2.29
N ILE A 52 -6.48 11.27 3.02
CA ILE A 52 -7.49 10.37 2.40
C ILE A 52 -8.22 11.07 1.26
N THR A 53 -8.39 10.38 0.15
CA THR A 53 -9.06 10.88 -1.03
C THR A 53 -10.58 10.67 -0.96
N GLU A 54 -11.32 11.41 -1.79
CA GLU A 54 -12.76 11.20 -1.94
C GLU A 54 -13.08 9.80 -2.49
N ILE A 55 -12.31 9.34 -3.49
CA ILE A 55 -12.48 8.01 -4.10
C ILE A 55 -12.19 6.92 -3.05
N GLY A 56 -11.10 7.05 -2.30
CA GLY A 56 -10.78 6.10 -1.21
C GLY A 56 -11.90 6.01 -0.19
N SER A 57 -12.46 7.16 0.24
CA SER A 57 -13.58 7.21 1.16
C SER A 57 -14.84 6.55 0.60
N LYS A 58 -15.18 6.82 -0.67
CA LYS A 58 -16.31 6.20 -1.37
C LYS A 58 -16.15 4.68 -1.48
N ASN A 59 -14.96 4.21 -1.79
CA ASN A 59 -14.70 2.77 -1.90
C ASN A 59 -14.84 2.03 -0.55
N ILE A 60 -14.49 2.67 0.56
CA ILE A 60 -14.76 2.12 1.89
C ILE A 60 -16.26 2.12 2.20
N GLU A 61 -16.96 3.20 1.88
CA GLU A 61 -18.42 3.26 2.06
C GLU A 61 -19.13 2.22 1.20
N ASN A 62 -18.64 1.98 -0.02
CA ASN A 62 -19.16 0.93 -0.87
C ASN A 62 -19.07 -0.46 -0.21
N LEU A 63 -17.97 -0.79 0.49
CA LEU A 63 -17.87 -2.07 1.22
C LEU A 63 -18.94 -2.20 2.30
N LYS A 64 -19.28 -1.12 3.00
CA LYS A 64 -20.42 -1.11 3.95
C LYS A 64 -21.74 -1.35 3.23
N ASN A 65 -21.96 -0.69 2.09
CA ASN A 65 -23.15 -0.88 1.27
C ASN A 65 -23.27 -2.30 0.70
N GLN A 66 -22.13 -3.01 0.53
CA GLN A 66 -22.11 -4.45 0.21
C GLN A 66 -22.47 -5.36 1.40
N GLY A 67 -22.78 -4.78 2.56
CA GLY A 67 -23.22 -5.51 3.75
C GLY A 67 -22.08 -6.01 4.65
N PHE A 68 -20.91 -5.40 4.60
CA PHE A 68 -19.82 -5.69 5.53
C PHE A 68 -19.87 -4.79 6.76
N ASP A 69 -19.53 -5.35 7.92
CA ASP A 69 -19.14 -4.57 9.08
C ASP A 69 -17.71 -4.05 8.88
N VAL A 70 -17.52 -2.73 9.01
CA VAL A 70 -16.22 -2.08 8.79
C VAL A 70 -15.83 -1.26 10.02
N MET A 71 -14.69 -1.58 10.61
CA MET A 71 -14.05 -0.78 11.64
C MET A 71 -13.00 0.12 10.99
N SER A 72 -13.14 1.43 11.16
CA SER A 72 -12.15 2.41 10.70
C SER A 72 -11.27 2.85 11.86
N ILE A 73 -9.97 2.75 11.68
CA ILE A 73 -8.94 3.13 12.66
C ILE A 73 -8.15 4.30 12.13
N ARG A 74 -8.08 5.36 12.93
CA ARG A 74 -7.25 6.52 12.65
C ARG A 74 -6.35 6.82 13.84
N PRO A 75 -5.03 6.70 13.69
CA PRO A 75 -4.07 7.10 14.72
C PRO A 75 -4.15 8.58 15.05
N ASN A 76 -3.56 8.99 16.16
CA ASN A 76 -3.47 10.39 16.55
C ASN A 76 -2.78 11.21 15.45
N PRO A 77 -3.48 12.17 14.79
CA PRO A 77 -2.92 12.91 13.66
C PRO A 77 -1.68 13.75 14.01
N LYS A 78 -1.58 14.22 15.27
CA LYS A 78 -0.39 14.98 15.71
C LYS A 78 0.85 14.09 15.77
N ILE A 79 0.68 12.88 16.27
CA ILE A 79 1.77 11.89 16.32
C ILE A 79 2.12 11.46 14.90
N MET A 80 1.15 11.06 14.08
CA MET A 80 1.41 10.66 12.70
C MET A 80 2.17 11.72 11.89
N LYS A 81 1.85 13.01 12.11
CA LYS A 81 2.59 14.11 11.49
C LYS A 81 4.07 14.12 11.88
N LEU A 82 4.40 13.88 13.14
CA LEU A 82 5.79 13.80 13.62
C LEU A 82 6.51 12.59 13.00
N LEU A 83 5.84 11.43 12.98
CA LEU A 83 6.41 10.21 12.41
C LEU A 83 6.66 10.36 10.91
N ILE A 84 5.68 10.86 10.15
CA ILE A 84 5.80 11.08 8.71
C ILE A 84 6.91 12.10 8.39
N LYS A 85 7.02 13.17 9.19
CA LYS A 85 8.11 14.12 9.06
C LYS A 85 9.46 13.48 9.31
N HIS A 86 9.60 12.70 10.38
CA HIS A 86 10.81 11.95 10.70
C HIS A 86 11.19 11.00 9.55
N ASP A 87 10.23 10.23 9.05
CA ASP A 87 10.45 9.25 7.99
C ASP A 87 10.85 9.89 6.66
N PHE A 88 10.30 11.08 6.37
CA PHE A 88 10.72 11.86 5.22
C PHE A 88 12.20 12.25 5.31
N PHE A 89 12.64 12.80 6.45
CA PHE A 89 14.04 13.25 6.61
C PHE A 89 15.02 12.09 6.78
N LYS A 90 14.63 11.02 7.49
CA LYS A 90 15.54 9.91 7.80
C LYS A 90 15.62 8.89 6.65
N TRP A 91 14.50 8.64 5.95
CA TRP A 91 14.39 7.54 5.00
C TRP A 91 13.96 7.95 3.59
N LEU A 92 13.55 9.19 3.40
CA LEU A 92 12.82 9.64 2.21
C LEU A 92 11.65 8.70 1.87
N ASN A 93 10.91 8.26 2.89
CA ASN A 93 9.75 7.38 2.78
C ASN A 93 8.60 7.89 3.67
N PRO A 94 7.79 8.85 3.19
CA PRO A 94 6.74 9.47 4.01
C PRO A 94 5.56 8.56 4.35
N VAL A 95 5.50 7.37 3.78
CA VAL A 95 4.41 6.40 4.05
C VAL A 95 4.81 5.30 5.04
N LYS A 96 6.05 5.28 5.53
CA LYS A 96 6.56 4.22 6.39
C LYS A 96 5.74 4.05 7.67
N ALA A 97 5.49 5.12 8.43
CA ALA A 97 4.64 5.08 9.62
C ALA A 97 3.20 4.64 9.28
N THR A 98 2.69 5.07 8.12
CA THR A 98 1.39 4.64 7.59
C THR A 98 1.35 3.13 7.35
N GLU A 99 2.41 2.56 6.78
CA GLU A 99 2.51 1.11 6.57
C GLU A 99 2.53 0.33 7.89
N PHE A 100 3.28 0.77 8.90
CA PHE A 100 3.23 0.15 10.23
C PHE A 100 1.80 0.11 10.78
N ALA A 101 1.08 1.23 10.75
CA ALA A 101 -0.28 1.31 11.27
C ALA A 101 -1.27 0.51 10.41
N LEU A 102 -1.11 0.51 9.09
CA LEU A 102 -1.93 -0.25 8.16
C LEU A 102 -1.89 -1.75 8.49
N TRP A 103 -0.70 -2.31 8.61
CA TRP A 103 -0.53 -3.72 8.93
C TRP A 103 -1.01 -4.02 10.35
N SER A 104 -0.51 -3.29 11.35
CA SER A 104 -0.79 -3.57 12.77
C SER A 104 -2.26 -3.47 13.12
N SER A 105 -3.01 -2.56 12.51
CA SER A 105 -4.44 -2.35 12.79
C SER A 105 -5.26 -3.64 12.67
N THR A 106 -5.04 -4.40 11.60
CA THR A 106 -5.75 -5.66 11.36
C THR A 106 -5.43 -6.71 12.43
N TYR A 107 -4.16 -6.80 12.84
CA TYR A 107 -3.69 -7.77 13.84
C TYR A 107 -4.17 -7.42 15.25
N ILE A 108 -4.16 -6.12 15.61
CA ILE A 108 -4.67 -5.63 16.89
C ILE A 108 -6.16 -5.94 17.03
N ILE A 109 -6.96 -5.70 16.00
CA ILE A 109 -8.39 -6.00 16.01
C ILE A 109 -8.63 -7.51 16.08
N CYS A 110 -7.88 -8.31 15.31
CA CYS A 110 -7.94 -9.76 15.39
C CYS A 110 -7.74 -10.27 16.82
N ASP A 111 -6.68 -9.78 17.47
CA ASP A 111 -6.34 -10.16 18.85
C ASP A 111 -7.40 -9.71 19.86
N SER A 112 -7.84 -8.45 19.76
CA SER A 112 -8.82 -7.85 20.68
C SER A 112 -10.19 -8.51 20.62
N PHE A 113 -10.63 -8.93 19.42
CA PHE A 113 -11.94 -9.55 19.20
C PHE A 113 -11.89 -11.10 19.24
N ASN A 114 -10.72 -11.70 19.51
CA ASN A 114 -10.52 -13.15 19.52
C ASN A 114 -10.99 -13.81 18.21
N ILE A 115 -10.66 -13.19 17.09
CA ILE A 115 -10.98 -13.71 15.76
C ILE A 115 -9.87 -14.69 15.34
N PRO A 116 -10.17 -15.91 14.87
CA PRO A 116 -9.16 -16.95 14.66
C PRO A 116 -8.34 -16.78 13.37
N LEU A 117 -8.82 -15.99 12.38
CA LEU A 117 -8.21 -15.91 11.07
C LEU A 117 -8.00 -14.47 10.63
N ILE A 118 -6.77 -14.16 10.21
CA ILE A 118 -6.42 -12.93 9.50
C ILE A 118 -6.30 -13.25 8.01
N ILE A 119 -6.90 -12.43 7.17
CA ILE A 119 -6.77 -12.49 5.72
C ILE A 119 -6.21 -11.16 5.23
N GLN A 120 -5.11 -11.20 4.47
CA GLN A 120 -4.51 -10.04 3.82
C GLN A 120 -4.56 -10.18 2.30
N GLY A 121 -4.74 -9.05 1.59
CA GLY A 121 -5.01 -9.01 0.15
C GLY A 121 -3.81 -9.12 -0.75
N GLU A 122 -2.65 -8.93 -0.21
CA GLU A 122 -1.43 -8.91 -0.98
C GLU A 122 -1.03 -10.31 -1.47
N ASN A 123 -0.26 -10.33 -2.54
CA ASN A 123 0.59 -11.46 -2.88
C ASN A 123 2.04 -10.98 -2.76
N PRO A 124 2.68 -11.10 -1.59
CA PRO A 124 3.99 -10.49 -1.34
C PRO A 124 5.07 -10.92 -2.33
N GLY A 125 4.99 -12.13 -2.85
CA GLY A 125 5.92 -12.63 -3.85
C GLY A 125 5.84 -11.90 -5.20
N LEU A 126 4.68 -11.30 -5.51
CA LEU A 126 4.45 -10.58 -6.76
C LEU A 126 4.43 -9.06 -6.57
N THR A 127 3.84 -8.57 -5.46
CA THR A 127 3.58 -7.13 -5.25
C THR A 127 4.64 -6.44 -4.41
N LEU A 128 5.29 -7.17 -3.48
CA LEU A 128 6.28 -6.62 -2.55
C LEU A 128 7.69 -7.16 -2.81
N GLY A 129 7.84 -8.00 -3.85
CA GLY A 129 9.07 -8.72 -4.14
C GLY A 129 9.33 -9.89 -3.18
N ALA A 130 10.06 -10.90 -3.64
CA ALA A 130 10.57 -11.94 -2.76
C ALA A 130 11.64 -11.30 -1.85
N SER A 131 11.29 -11.07 -0.61
CA SER A 131 12.16 -10.38 0.34
C SER A 131 13.31 -11.28 0.76
N LEU A 132 14.46 -10.68 1.06
CA LEU A 132 15.58 -11.35 1.70
C LEU A 132 15.21 -11.95 3.07
N THR A 133 14.12 -11.48 3.67
CA THR A 133 13.56 -11.98 4.93
C THR A 133 12.68 -13.21 4.76
N GLY A 134 12.40 -13.64 3.53
CA GLY A 134 11.55 -14.79 3.20
C GLY A 134 10.05 -14.53 3.32
N VAL A 135 9.61 -13.30 3.59
CA VAL A 135 8.18 -12.94 3.59
C VAL A 135 7.62 -13.06 2.18
N GLY A 136 6.49 -13.76 2.04
CA GLY A 136 5.85 -13.98 0.75
C GLY A 136 6.32 -15.24 0.01
N THR A 137 7.24 -16.00 0.58
CA THR A 137 7.61 -17.32 0.05
C THR A 137 6.60 -18.40 0.41
N ASP A 138 5.73 -18.11 1.38
CA ASP A 138 4.63 -18.97 1.79
C ASP A 138 3.32 -18.15 1.94
N SER A 139 2.25 -18.82 2.31
CA SER A 139 0.92 -18.21 2.48
C SER A 139 0.71 -17.49 3.81
N ASN A 140 1.69 -17.47 4.72
CA ASN A 140 1.53 -16.96 6.07
C ASN A 140 1.74 -15.44 6.16
N CYS A 141 0.72 -14.69 6.57
CA CYS A 141 0.83 -13.25 6.73
C CYS A 141 1.18 -12.79 8.17
N LEU A 142 1.34 -13.69 9.13
CA LEU A 142 1.70 -13.32 10.51
C LEU A 142 3.12 -12.76 10.65
N ASN A 143 3.92 -12.79 9.59
CA ASN A 143 5.28 -12.27 9.54
C ASN A 143 5.36 -10.89 8.86
N ALA A 144 4.26 -10.12 8.80
CA ALA A 144 4.25 -8.83 8.12
C ALA A 144 5.29 -7.84 8.68
N GLU A 145 5.66 -7.95 9.96
CA GLU A 145 6.72 -7.13 10.56
C GLU A 145 8.12 -7.35 9.95
N LYS A 146 8.28 -8.42 9.18
CA LYS A 146 9.53 -8.73 8.46
C LYS A 146 9.57 -8.18 7.04
N LEU A 147 8.52 -7.49 6.57
CA LEU A 147 8.57 -6.79 5.29
C LEU A 147 9.71 -5.77 5.33
N GLU A 148 10.43 -5.62 4.21
CA GLU A 148 11.62 -4.74 4.15
C GLU A 148 11.31 -3.31 4.55
N THR A 149 10.16 -2.79 4.15
CA THR A 149 9.69 -1.45 4.51
C THR A 149 9.48 -1.27 6.02
N LEU A 150 9.25 -2.37 6.75
CA LEU A 150 9.03 -2.40 8.20
C LEU A 150 10.23 -2.96 8.99
N SER A 151 11.28 -3.39 8.32
CA SER A 151 12.41 -4.14 8.91
C SER A 151 13.22 -3.35 9.95
N THR A 152 13.19 -2.02 9.91
CA THR A 152 13.85 -1.17 10.92
C THR A 152 13.14 -1.19 12.27
N GLY A 153 11.88 -1.65 12.32
CA GLY A 153 11.06 -1.66 13.50
C GLY A 153 10.45 -0.29 13.87
N TRP A 154 9.39 -0.33 14.68
CA TRP A 154 8.66 0.86 15.12
C TRP A 154 9.38 1.61 16.26
N LYS A 155 10.34 0.99 16.92
CA LYS A 155 11.06 1.57 18.08
C LYS A 155 11.93 2.76 17.71
N ASP A 156 12.32 2.89 16.46
CA ASP A 156 13.01 4.07 15.94
C ASP A 156 12.25 5.38 16.24
N TYR A 157 10.93 5.31 16.33
CA TYR A 157 10.11 6.49 16.61
C TYR A 157 10.19 6.99 18.06
N LEU A 158 10.71 6.18 18.98
CA LEU A 158 10.97 6.61 20.36
C LEU A 158 12.12 7.62 20.47
N GLU A 159 12.91 7.80 19.40
CA GLU A 159 13.95 8.83 19.31
C GLU A 159 13.37 10.23 19.02
N ILE A 160 12.08 10.31 18.67
CA ILE A 160 11.43 11.59 18.30
C ILE A 160 10.98 12.29 19.58
N GLU A 161 11.41 13.55 19.76
CA GLU A 161 10.98 14.38 20.88
C GLU A 161 9.44 14.49 20.95
N GLY A 162 8.89 14.22 22.12
CA GLY A 162 7.45 14.29 22.36
C GLY A 162 6.66 13.06 21.91
N VAL A 163 7.33 11.96 21.51
CA VAL A 163 6.71 10.67 21.20
C VAL A 163 7.03 9.67 22.31
N GLU A 164 6.01 9.07 22.88
CA GLU A 164 6.12 8.03 23.90
C GLU A 164 5.61 6.68 23.36
N GLU A 165 5.99 5.57 23.99
CA GLU A 165 5.60 4.22 23.55
C GLU A 165 4.06 4.06 23.46
N LYS A 166 3.32 4.66 24.40
CA LYS A 166 1.83 4.66 24.38
C LYS A 166 1.25 5.30 23.12
N ASP A 167 1.96 6.25 22.50
CA ASP A 167 1.52 6.94 21.28
C ASP A 167 1.67 6.06 20.03
N LEU A 168 2.50 5.02 20.13
CA LEU A 168 2.84 4.11 19.04
C LEU A 168 2.03 2.80 19.06
N PHE A 169 1.02 2.70 19.93
CA PHE A 169 0.20 1.50 20.12
C PHE A 169 -0.36 0.91 18.81
N LEU A 170 -0.76 1.76 17.87
CA LEU A 170 -1.31 1.31 16.59
C LEU A 170 -0.26 0.93 15.53
N LEU A 171 1.04 1.08 15.84
CA LEU A 171 2.12 0.80 14.90
C LEU A 171 2.73 -0.60 15.07
N HIS A 172 2.33 -1.33 16.08
CA HIS A 172 2.83 -2.69 16.32
C HIS A 172 1.75 -3.57 16.94
N TYR A 173 1.93 -4.88 16.84
CA TYR A 173 1.02 -5.88 17.41
C TYR A 173 1.80 -6.93 18.19
N ASP A 174 1.13 -7.57 19.14
CA ASP A 174 1.72 -8.66 19.93
C ASP A 174 1.56 -10.01 19.21
N ARG A 175 2.60 -10.39 18.47
CA ARG A 175 2.65 -11.67 17.77
C ARG A 175 2.52 -12.88 18.73
N LYS A 176 3.10 -12.79 19.93
CA LYS A 176 3.02 -13.91 20.91
C LYS A 176 1.59 -14.10 21.40
N SER A 177 0.84 -13.02 21.58
CA SER A 177 -0.59 -13.09 21.88
C SER A 177 -1.36 -13.82 20.79
N LEU A 178 -1.17 -13.45 19.52
CA LEU A 178 -1.80 -14.12 18.37
C LEU A 178 -1.45 -15.61 18.30
N GLU A 179 -0.18 -15.96 18.49
CA GLU A 179 0.30 -17.34 18.49
C GLU A 179 -0.32 -18.13 19.66
N SER A 180 -0.40 -17.55 20.86
CA SER A 180 -1.00 -18.19 22.04
C SER A 180 -2.50 -18.49 21.86
N LYS A 181 -3.19 -17.67 21.07
CA LYS A 181 -4.60 -17.84 20.70
C LYS A 181 -4.79 -18.74 19.47
N ASN A 182 -3.69 -19.31 18.93
CA ASN A 182 -3.68 -20.13 17.72
C ASN A 182 -4.29 -19.40 16.51
N VAL A 183 -4.09 -18.07 16.41
CA VAL A 183 -4.51 -17.29 15.25
C VAL A 183 -3.74 -17.73 14.02
N LYS A 184 -4.42 -17.88 12.89
CA LYS A 184 -3.80 -18.10 11.58
C LYS A 184 -3.90 -16.85 10.71
N GLY A 185 -2.88 -16.62 9.91
CA GLY A 185 -2.85 -15.53 8.95
C GLY A 185 -2.53 -16.04 7.56
N ILE A 186 -3.27 -15.59 6.56
CA ILE A 186 -3.03 -15.98 5.17
C ILE A 186 -3.01 -14.79 4.22
N TRP A 187 -2.14 -14.89 3.20
CA TRP A 187 -2.22 -14.11 2.00
C TRP A 187 -3.23 -14.78 1.06
N LEU A 188 -4.44 -14.24 0.93
CA LEU A 188 -5.49 -14.92 0.15
C LEU A 188 -5.11 -15.08 -1.31
N ASN A 189 -4.48 -14.06 -1.91
CA ASN A 189 -4.08 -14.08 -3.31
C ASN A 189 -3.00 -15.14 -3.64
N TYR A 190 -2.27 -15.63 -2.63
CA TYR A 190 -1.37 -16.76 -2.79
C TYR A 190 -2.09 -18.05 -3.24
N PHE A 191 -3.34 -18.20 -2.82
CA PHE A 191 -4.18 -19.36 -3.16
C PHE A 191 -5.07 -19.12 -4.38
N LEU A 192 -5.26 -17.88 -4.77
CA LEU A 192 -6.01 -17.52 -5.97
C LEU A 192 -5.01 -17.53 -7.14
N LYS A 193 -5.00 -18.64 -7.90
CA LYS A 193 -4.04 -18.86 -9.00
C LYS A 193 -4.11 -17.82 -10.13
N GLU A 194 -5.13 -16.99 -10.14
CA GLU A 194 -5.41 -15.97 -11.14
C GLU A 194 -5.20 -14.58 -10.55
N TRP A 195 -3.94 -14.23 -10.25
CA TRP A 195 -3.63 -12.85 -9.87
C TRP A 195 -3.40 -12.01 -11.12
N SER A 196 -4.21 -11.01 -11.29
CA SER A 196 -4.10 -9.97 -12.30
C SER A 196 -4.65 -8.68 -11.72
N ASN A 197 -3.93 -7.58 -11.90
CA ASN A 197 -4.38 -6.26 -11.49
C ASN A 197 -5.65 -5.86 -12.24
N PHE A 198 -5.66 -6.09 -13.54
CA PHE A 198 -6.76 -5.78 -14.43
C PHE A 198 -8.03 -6.58 -14.08
N GLU A 199 -7.92 -7.90 -13.95
CA GLU A 199 -9.07 -8.75 -13.58
C GLU A 199 -9.54 -8.47 -12.16
N SER A 200 -8.65 -8.08 -11.25
CA SER A 200 -9.05 -7.66 -9.89
C SER A 200 -9.86 -6.37 -9.91
N ALA A 201 -9.48 -5.39 -10.74
CA ALA A 201 -10.22 -4.15 -10.92
C ALA A 201 -11.61 -4.42 -11.53
N LYS A 202 -11.66 -5.14 -12.66
CA LYS A 202 -12.93 -5.54 -13.31
C LYS A 202 -13.87 -6.32 -12.40
N PHE A 203 -13.32 -7.21 -11.58
CA PHE A 203 -14.12 -7.93 -10.60
C PHE A 203 -14.71 -6.96 -9.58
N SER A 204 -13.88 -6.06 -9.03
CA SER A 204 -14.28 -5.15 -7.96
C SER A 204 -15.26 -4.07 -8.43
N GLU A 205 -15.16 -3.62 -9.69
CA GLU A 205 -16.10 -2.69 -10.31
C GLU A 205 -17.54 -3.26 -10.33
N LYS A 206 -17.70 -4.57 -10.51
CA LYS A 206 -19.03 -5.22 -10.44
C LYS A 206 -19.69 -5.11 -9.06
N PHE A 207 -18.90 -4.82 -8.05
CA PHE A 207 -19.33 -4.62 -6.66
C PHE A 207 -19.21 -3.16 -6.22
N GLY A 208 -19.15 -2.21 -7.15
CA GLY A 208 -19.21 -0.78 -6.90
C GLY A 208 -17.85 -0.12 -6.56
N PHE A 209 -16.73 -0.80 -6.78
CA PHE A 209 -15.42 -0.16 -6.71
C PHE A 209 -15.32 0.93 -7.77
N GLU A 210 -14.89 2.12 -7.36
CA GLU A 210 -14.67 3.25 -8.26
C GLU A 210 -13.16 3.45 -8.52
N SER A 211 -12.82 3.60 -9.80
CA SER A 211 -11.49 3.97 -10.29
C SER A 211 -11.35 5.49 -10.43
N ARG A 212 -10.13 5.99 -10.62
CA ARG A 212 -9.94 7.40 -11.02
C ARG A 212 -10.63 7.70 -12.35
N PRO A 213 -11.14 8.92 -12.53
CA PRO A 213 -11.65 9.36 -13.84
C PRO A 213 -10.59 9.24 -14.93
N LEU A 214 -10.99 8.85 -16.15
CA LEU A 214 -10.10 8.81 -17.32
C LEU A 214 -9.52 10.19 -17.68
N SER A 215 -10.16 11.28 -17.22
CA SER A 215 -9.67 12.64 -17.35
C SER A 215 -8.53 13.01 -16.41
N THR A 216 -8.09 12.10 -15.57
CA THR A 216 -6.94 12.33 -14.67
C THR A 216 -5.68 12.61 -15.49
N ASP A 217 -4.98 13.71 -15.20
CA ASP A 217 -3.72 14.03 -15.86
C ASP A 217 -2.62 13.03 -15.46
N PRO A 218 -2.07 12.25 -16.41
CA PRO A 218 -1.00 11.29 -16.15
C PRO A 218 0.25 11.92 -15.53
N ASN A 219 0.55 13.19 -15.85
CA ASN A 219 1.69 13.89 -15.26
C ASN A 219 1.47 14.22 -13.79
N SER A 220 0.22 14.34 -13.35
CA SER A 220 -0.08 14.62 -11.94
C SER A 220 0.16 13.41 -11.04
N ILE A 221 -0.03 12.21 -11.59
CA ILE A 221 0.06 10.94 -10.85
C ILE A 221 1.28 10.08 -11.22
N GLY A 222 2.12 10.55 -12.15
CA GLY A 222 3.37 9.87 -12.52
C GLY A 222 3.20 8.50 -13.18
N THR A 223 2.06 8.26 -13.84
CA THR A 223 1.78 7.03 -14.59
C THR A 223 0.73 7.29 -15.66
N TYR A 224 0.64 6.41 -16.65
CA TYR A 224 -0.34 6.53 -17.72
C TYR A 224 -1.75 6.19 -17.26
N VAL A 225 -2.70 6.84 -17.93
CA VAL A 225 -4.13 6.53 -17.89
C VAL A 225 -4.50 6.13 -19.31
N ALA A 226 -4.95 4.91 -19.53
CA ALA A 226 -5.34 4.46 -20.84
C ALA A 226 -6.85 4.15 -20.86
N GLU A 227 -7.42 4.09 -22.07
CA GLU A 227 -8.80 3.65 -22.26
C GLU A 227 -8.98 2.21 -21.76
N GLY A 228 -10.01 2.00 -20.94
CA GLY A 228 -10.21 0.75 -20.23
C GLY A 228 -9.56 0.72 -18.84
N SER A 229 -9.56 -0.42 -18.19
CA SER A 229 -9.12 -0.58 -16.81
C SER A 229 -7.59 -0.70 -16.71
N HIS A 230 -6.86 0.36 -17.01
CA HIS A 230 -5.41 0.38 -16.91
C HIS A 230 -4.90 0.86 -15.55
N PRO A 231 -3.66 0.50 -15.16
CA PRO A 231 -3.11 0.68 -13.83
C PRO A 231 -3.25 2.08 -13.23
N GLY A 232 -3.10 3.13 -14.03
CA GLY A 232 -3.20 4.51 -13.55
C GLY A 232 -4.56 4.88 -12.98
N THR A 233 -5.63 4.18 -13.36
CA THR A 233 -6.99 4.47 -12.93
C THR A 233 -7.38 3.80 -11.62
N TYR A 234 -6.80 2.68 -11.27
CA TYR A 234 -7.22 1.86 -10.12
C TYR A 234 -6.14 1.60 -9.06
N PHE A 235 -4.95 2.18 -9.20
CA PHE A 235 -3.91 2.09 -8.18
C PHE A 235 -3.88 3.30 -7.25
N GLN A 236 -3.52 3.07 -5.98
CA GLN A 236 -3.19 4.10 -5.00
C GLN A 236 -4.26 5.20 -4.89
N LEU A 237 -5.50 4.75 -4.64
CA LEU A 237 -6.67 5.63 -4.62
C LEU A 237 -6.97 6.22 -3.26
N ASP A 238 -6.39 5.71 -2.20
CA ASP A 238 -6.78 5.96 -0.81
C ASP A 238 -6.18 7.22 -0.21
N THR A 239 -4.97 7.62 -0.63
CA THR A 239 -4.30 8.81 -0.08
C THR A 239 -3.43 9.57 -1.09
N ASP A 240 -3.41 10.89 -0.98
CA ASP A 240 -2.55 11.77 -1.77
C ASP A 240 -1.04 11.59 -1.44
N LEU A 241 -0.71 11.08 -0.24
CA LEU A 241 0.69 10.85 0.17
C LEU A 241 1.42 9.85 -0.71
N THR A 242 0.70 8.88 -1.27
CA THR A 242 1.31 7.88 -2.14
C THR A 242 1.89 8.49 -3.42
N GLN A 243 1.30 9.57 -3.94
CA GLN A 243 1.82 10.25 -5.14
C GLN A 243 3.20 10.87 -4.85
N VAL A 244 3.34 11.52 -3.70
CA VAL A 244 4.63 12.07 -3.25
C VAL A 244 5.63 10.93 -3.01
N ASN A 245 5.22 9.84 -2.36
CA ASN A 245 6.09 8.69 -2.12
C ASN A 245 6.62 8.07 -3.41
N GLN A 246 5.80 7.99 -4.47
CA GLN A 246 6.22 7.46 -5.76
C GLN A 246 7.23 8.36 -6.48
N LEU A 247 7.08 9.69 -6.37
CA LEU A 247 8.12 10.63 -6.82
C LEU A 247 9.43 10.42 -6.05
N LEU A 248 9.36 10.30 -4.72
CA LEU A 248 10.55 10.10 -3.89
C LEU A 248 11.22 8.74 -4.15
N LYS A 249 10.43 7.70 -4.42
CA LYS A 249 10.92 6.40 -4.91
C LYS A 249 11.71 6.57 -6.20
N PHE A 250 11.18 7.30 -7.18
CA PHE A 250 11.86 7.58 -8.44
C PHE A 250 13.20 8.30 -8.22
N ILE A 251 13.22 9.33 -7.36
CA ILE A 251 14.44 10.05 -7.02
C ILE A 251 15.49 9.12 -6.40
N LYS A 252 15.08 8.22 -5.48
CA LYS A 252 15.99 7.29 -4.81
C LYS A 252 16.54 6.21 -5.73
N PHE A 253 15.68 5.60 -6.52
CA PHE A 253 15.98 4.34 -7.22
C PHE A 253 16.07 4.46 -8.74
N GLY A 254 15.72 5.61 -9.30
CA GLY A 254 15.72 5.84 -10.74
C GLY A 254 14.50 5.23 -11.47
N PHE A 255 13.56 4.64 -10.76
CA PHE A 255 12.29 4.16 -11.29
C PHE A 255 11.16 4.41 -10.30
N GLY A 256 9.98 4.65 -10.81
CA GLY A 256 8.79 5.00 -10.03
C GLY A 256 7.59 4.13 -10.39
N GLN A 257 6.42 4.72 -10.20
CA GLN A 257 5.14 4.06 -10.34
C GLN A 257 4.86 3.61 -11.78
N CYS A 258 5.23 4.42 -12.78
CA CYS A 258 4.97 4.09 -14.18
C CYS A 258 5.73 2.83 -14.61
N MET A 259 6.98 2.69 -14.17
CA MET A 259 7.78 1.50 -14.43
C MET A 259 7.12 0.25 -13.83
N ASP A 260 6.66 0.31 -12.58
CA ASP A 260 5.99 -0.82 -11.94
C ASP A 260 4.74 -1.24 -12.73
N HIS A 261 3.90 -0.28 -13.10
CA HIS A 261 2.67 -0.53 -13.85
C HIS A 261 2.95 -1.12 -15.23
N ALA A 262 3.92 -0.54 -15.95
CA ALA A 262 4.33 -1.05 -17.25
C ALA A 262 4.85 -2.50 -17.18
N CYS A 263 5.61 -2.84 -16.14
CA CYS A 263 6.05 -4.22 -15.93
C CYS A 263 4.87 -5.18 -15.71
N TYR A 264 3.86 -4.79 -14.92
CA TYR A 264 2.66 -5.61 -14.75
C TYR A 264 1.90 -5.78 -16.05
N ASP A 265 1.70 -4.71 -16.81
CA ASP A 265 0.96 -4.78 -18.08
C ASP A 265 1.69 -5.60 -19.14
N ILE A 266 3.03 -5.59 -19.17
CA ILE A 266 3.81 -6.50 -20.02
C ILE A 266 3.59 -7.97 -19.59
N LEU A 267 3.63 -8.25 -18.29
CA LEU A 267 3.42 -9.60 -17.77
C LEU A 267 2.01 -10.14 -18.04
N GLU A 268 1.03 -9.24 -18.06
CA GLU A 268 -0.36 -9.55 -18.39
C GLU A 268 -0.66 -9.55 -19.90
N GLY A 269 0.32 -9.19 -20.74
CA GLY A 269 0.18 -9.12 -22.20
C GLY A 269 -0.65 -7.95 -22.71
N LEU A 270 -0.81 -6.91 -21.90
CA LEU A 270 -1.58 -5.70 -22.19
C LEU A 270 -0.75 -4.63 -22.91
N LEU A 271 0.57 -4.64 -22.73
CA LEU A 271 1.54 -3.77 -23.39
C LEU A 271 2.68 -4.56 -23.98
N SER A 272 3.18 -4.14 -25.13
CA SER A 272 4.50 -4.53 -25.61
C SER A 272 5.60 -3.82 -24.81
N ARG A 273 6.82 -4.36 -24.84
CA ARG A 273 7.97 -3.73 -24.18
C ARG A 273 8.27 -2.33 -24.73
N ASP A 274 8.13 -2.13 -26.03
CA ASP A 274 8.44 -0.84 -26.67
C ASP A 274 7.42 0.24 -26.27
N GLU A 275 6.13 -0.08 -26.28
CA GLU A 275 5.08 0.83 -25.78
C GLU A 275 5.31 1.17 -24.30
N ALA A 276 5.66 0.20 -23.48
CA ALA A 276 5.95 0.40 -22.08
C ALA A 276 7.14 1.35 -21.84
N ILE A 277 8.22 1.22 -22.64
CA ILE A 277 9.39 2.12 -22.58
C ILE A 277 9.00 3.56 -22.86
N GLU A 278 8.19 3.81 -23.88
CA GLU A 278 7.74 5.16 -24.22
C GLU A 278 6.87 5.78 -23.10
N LEU A 279 5.99 4.97 -22.48
CA LEU A 279 5.16 5.41 -21.35
C LEU A 279 6.02 5.75 -20.12
N VAL A 280 6.99 4.90 -19.80
CA VAL A 280 7.90 5.11 -18.66
C VAL A 280 8.71 6.39 -18.87
N LYS A 281 9.34 6.58 -20.03
CA LYS A 281 10.09 7.82 -20.33
C LYS A 281 9.24 9.07 -20.24
N LYS A 282 7.95 8.97 -20.58
CA LYS A 282 7.02 10.09 -20.59
C LYS A 282 6.49 10.47 -19.22
N TYR A 283 6.18 9.51 -18.37
CA TYR A 283 5.41 9.73 -17.16
C TYR A 283 6.15 9.41 -15.87
N ASP A 284 7.14 8.52 -15.88
CA ASP A 284 7.80 8.09 -14.63
C ASP A 284 8.51 9.26 -13.95
N GLY A 285 8.39 9.35 -12.64
CA GLY A 285 8.94 10.44 -11.85
C GLY A 285 8.17 11.77 -11.96
N LYS A 286 7.01 11.80 -12.60
CA LYS A 286 6.12 12.97 -12.58
C LYS A 286 5.27 12.98 -11.31
N CYS A 287 4.97 14.18 -10.82
CA CYS A 287 4.07 14.41 -9.69
C CYS A 287 3.59 15.86 -9.75
N SER A 288 2.32 16.09 -9.48
CA SER A 288 1.77 17.44 -9.40
C SER A 288 2.42 18.24 -8.27
N SER A 289 2.74 19.51 -8.52
CA SER A 289 3.21 20.45 -7.49
C SER A 289 2.21 20.57 -6.34
N ASN A 290 0.91 20.46 -6.63
CA ASN A 290 -0.14 20.51 -5.62
C ASN A 290 -0.01 19.38 -4.57
N TYR A 291 0.38 18.16 -4.98
CA TYR A 291 0.63 17.07 -4.02
C TYR A 291 1.86 17.36 -3.16
N ILE A 292 2.92 17.90 -3.77
CA ILE A 292 4.15 18.29 -3.06
C ILE A 292 3.86 19.41 -2.04
N GLU A 293 3.13 20.44 -2.46
CA GLU A 293 2.76 21.57 -1.61
C GLU A 293 1.86 21.13 -0.43
N LYS A 294 0.85 20.30 -0.70
CA LYS A 294 0.00 19.71 0.36
C LYS A 294 0.84 18.92 1.36
N PHE A 295 1.78 18.10 0.89
CA PHE A 295 2.66 17.34 1.75
C PHE A 295 3.57 18.26 2.59
N CYS A 296 4.22 19.24 1.96
CA CYS A 296 5.08 20.20 2.66
C CYS A 296 4.31 20.96 3.74
N ASN A 297 3.10 21.43 3.44
CA ASN A 297 2.22 22.09 4.40
C ASN A 297 1.83 21.15 5.55
N TYR A 298 1.53 19.89 5.24
CA TYR A 298 1.16 18.89 6.24
C TYR A 298 2.28 18.67 7.26
N ILE A 299 3.52 18.43 6.82
CA ILE A 299 4.66 18.22 7.75
C ILE A 299 5.35 19.51 8.19
N SER A 300 4.84 20.68 7.78
CA SER A 300 5.39 22.01 8.10
C SER A 300 6.86 22.16 7.68
N ILE A 301 7.11 22.07 6.37
CA ILE A 301 8.38 22.38 5.70
C ILE A 301 8.09 23.24 4.47
N THR A 302 9.14 23.86 3.93
CA THR A 302 9.08 24.56 2.65
C THR A 302 9.29 23.58 1.49
N THR A 303 8.86 23.97 0.29
CA THR A 303 9.15 23.20 -0.94
C THR A 303 10.65 23.18 -1.23
N GLU A 304 11.39 24.20 -0.85
CA GLU A 304 12.86 24.23 -0.94
C GLU A 304 13.50 23.17 -0.04
N GLU A 305 13.06 23.07 1.22
CA GLU A 305 13.52 22.02 2.14
C GLU A 305 13.18 20.63 1.63
N PHE A 306 12.00 20.46 1.02
CA PHE A 306 11.61 19.22 0.38
C PHE A 306 12.62 18.79 -0.69
N TRP A 307 12.91 19.65 -1.65
CA TRP A 307 13.83 19.33 -2.74
C TRP A 307 15.27 19.16 -2.27
N ASN A 308 15.72 20.01 -1.37
CA ASN A 308 17.06 19.90 -0.79
C ASN A 308 17.25 18.58 -0.02
N THR A 309 16.18 18.07 0.60
CA THR A 309 16.19 16.76 1.25
C THR A 309 16.18 15.65 0.23
N ALA A 310 15.27 15.69 -0.75
CA ALA A 310 15.15 14.67 -1.77
C ALA A 310 16.44 14.44 -2.56
N GLU A 311 17.15 15.53 -2.92
CA GLU A 311 18.42 15.47 -3.65
C GLU A 311 19.52 14.71 -2.88
N LYS A 312 19.54 14.76 -1.54
CA LYS A 312 20.53 14.03 -0.71
C LYS A 312 20.35 12.50 -0.80
N PHE A 313 19.17 12.05 -1.18
CA PHE A 313 18.84 10.62 -1.29
C PHE A 313 18.92 10.09 -2.72
N ARG A 314 19.33 10.90 -3.68
CA ARG A 314 19.48 10.45 -5.06
C ARG A 314 20.49 9.31 -5.14
N GLY A 315 20.02 8.16 -5.59
CA GLY A 315 20.77 6.90 -5.55
C GLY A 315 21.76 6.71 -6.71
N ASN A 316 22.42 5.56 -6.75
CA ASN A 316 23.49 5.24 -7.69
C ASN A 316 23.04 5.16 -9.16
N MET A 317 21.72 5.13 -9.42
CA MET A 317 21.15 5.14 -10.78
C MET A 317 21.16 6.54 -11.41
N TRP A 318 21.61 7.55 -10.68
CA TRP A 318 21.70 8.91 -11.15
C TRP A 318 23.15 9.34 -11.31
N GLN A 319 23.46 9.92 -12.46
CA GLN A 319 24.76 10.49 -12.76
C GLN A 319 24.57 11.90 -13.30
N LYS A 320 25.48 12.81 -12.96
CA LYS A 320 25.49 14.15 -13.54
C LYS A 320 26.24 14.11 -14.85
N ASP A 321 25.66 14.75 -15.88
CA ASP A 321 26.34 14.94 -17.14
C ASP A 321 27.31 16.16 -17.10
N ASP A 322 27.93 16.44 -18.23
CA ASP A 322 28.88 17.56 -18.37
C ASP A 322 28.23 18.95 -18.12
N ASN A 323 26.90 19.04 -18.23
CA ASN A 323 26.11 20.24 -17.96
C ASN A 323 25.62 20.30 -16.50
N ASN A 324 26.10 19.37 -15.64
CA ASN A 324 25.64 19.22 -14.25
C ASN A 324 24.13 18.84 -14.11
N GLU A 325 23.53 18.28 -15.15
CA GLU A 325 22.17 17.78 -15.15
C GLU A 325 22.11 16.30 -14.79
N TRP A 326 21.08 15.90 -14.03
CA TRP A 326 20.90 14.50 -13.64
C TRP A 326 20.43 13.65 -14.80
N LYS A 327 21.18 12.59 -15.13
CA LYS A 327 20.80 11.51 -16.04
C LYS A 327 20.47 10.25 -15.28
N ASN A 328 19.41 9.60 -15.70
CA ASN A 328 18.96 8.35 -15.12
C ASN A 328 19.52 7.15 -15.91
N SER A 329 20.46 6.42 -15.32
CA SER A 329 21.07 5.26 -15.97
C SER A 329 20.11 4.08 -16.18
N VAL A 330 19.00 3.99 -15.42
CA VAL A 330 17.95 2.99 -15.68
C VAL A 330 17.35 3.21 -17.07
N TRP A 331 17.14 4.46 -17.46
CA TRP A 331 16.58 4.77 -18.80
C TRP A 331 17.55 4.44 -19.93
N GLU A 332 18.86 4.41 -19.69
CA GLU A 332 19.84 3.97 -20.66
C GLU A 332 19.79 2.47 -20.92
N LEU A 333 19.36 1.68 -19.91
CA LEU A 333 19.14 0.23 -20.03
C LEU A 333 17.84 -0.11 -20.77
N LEU A 334 16.96 0.89 -20.97
CA LEU A 334 15.69 0.74 -21.70
C LEU A 334 15.85 0.94 -23.24
N LYS A 335 17.05 0.88 -23.75
CA LYS A 335 17.32 0.99 -25.21
C LYS A 335 17.05 -0.31 -25.95
#